data_6fbf05d7cd3b9b86f15e2df90a9fbe9d
#
_entry.id   6fbf05d7cd3b9b86f15e2df90a9fbe9d
#
_cell.length_a   1.000
_cell.length_b   1.000
_cell.length_c   1.000
_cell.angle_alpha   90.00
_cell.angle_beta   90.00
_cell.angle_gamma   90.00
#
_symmetry.space_group_name_H-M   'P 1'
#
loop_
_entity.id
_entity.type
_entity.pdbx_description
1 polymer ?
#
loop_
_entity_poly.entity_id
_entity_poly.type
_entity_poly.pdbx_seq_one_letter_code
_entity_poly.pdbx_strand_id
1 'polypeptide(L)'
;MSYSYRLILLLALLLTGLPLYAQSVTEEAKSVRAMVSGIVSYTRWPALSGPPKLCIFSSSRFSSVLEDTSTGALPYLPVIIRTEQEILVSQCDGFYFGKESPTYQVELKNKYPTKALLLIAEQNPECVIGSAFCLIIKDE
;
A
#
# COMPACT_ATOMS: atom_id res chain seq x y z
N MET A 1 16.37 -47.81 27.05
CA MET A 1 16.10 -47.55 25.62
C MET A 1 14.76 -46.85 25.38
N SER A 2 13.82 -46.85 26.26
CA SER A 2 12.54 -46.10 26.11
C SER A 2 12.68 -44.61 26.32
N TYR A 3 13.74 -44.09 26.92
CA TYR A 3 13.93 -42.67 27.19
C TYR A 3 14.35 -41.87 25.97
N SER A 4 15.17 -42.39 25.08
CA SER A 4 15.58 -41.71 23.85
C SER A 4 14.45 -41.56 22.84
N TYR A 5 13.51 -42.51 22.85
CA TYR A 5 12.34 -42.45 21.97
C TYR A 5 11.35 -41.41 22.38
N ARG A 6 11.15 -41.21 23.69
CA ARG A 6 10.28 -40.18 24.24
C ARG A 6 10.86 -38.78 24.07
N LEU A 7 12.17 -38.63 24.14
CA LEU A 7 12.85 -37.36 23.90
C LEU A 7 12.74 -36.91 22.42
N ILE A 8 12.89 -37.85 21.50
CA ILE A 8 12.76 -37.57 20.03
C ILE A 8 11.32 -37.21 19.69
N LEU A 9 10.32 -37.85 20.31
CA LEU A 9 8.91 -37.53 20.12
C LEU A 9 8.55 -36.14 20.68
N LEU A 10 9.12 -35.75 21.82
CA LEU A 10 8.93 -34.41 22.39
C LEU A 10 9.60 -33.33 21.57
N LEU A 11 10.75 -33.57 21.00
CA LEU A 11 11.44 -32.65 20.09
C LEU A 11 10.68 -32.47 18.78
N ALA A 12 10.12 -33.54 18.23
CA ALA A 12 9.31 -33.50 17.01
C ALA A 12 8.00 -32.70 17.24
N LEU A 13 7.38 -32.84 18.41
CA LEU A 13 6.20 -32.06 18.79
C LEU A 13 6.50 -30.57 18.99
N LEU A 14 7.68 -30.22 19.50
CA LEU A 14 8.12 -28.83 19.64
C LEU A 14 8.42 -28.18 18.27
N LEU A 15 8.91 -28.93 17.31
CA LEU A 15 9.17 -28.45 15.93
C LEU A 15 7.89 -28.27 15.10
N THR A 16 6.85 -29.10 15.37
CA THR A 16 5.55 -28.99 14.68
C THR A 16 4.62 -27.99 15.34
N GLY A 17 4.91 -27.56 16.58
CA GLY A 17 4.11 -26.60 17.32
C GLY A 17 4.52 -25.14 17.14
N LEU A 18 5.51 -24.84 16.29
CA LEU A 18 5.82 -23.45 15.92
C LEU A 18 4.69 -22.94 15.04
N PRO A 19 3.91 -21.93 15.54
CA PRO A 19 2.91 -21.33 14.69
C PRO A 19 3.62 -20.76 13.48
N LEU A 20 3.23 -21.21 12.31
CA LEU A 20 3.56 -20.55 11.07
C LEU A 20 2.85 -19.19 11.09
N TYR A 21 3.44 -18.22 11.77
CA TYR A 21 3.15 -16.82 11.52
C TYR A 21 3.76 -16.42 10.16
N ALA A 22 3.42 -17.19 9.14
CA ALA A 22 3.47 -16.66 7.81
C ALA A 22 2.47 -15.52 7.82
N GLN A 23 2.96 -14.31 7.70
CA GLN A 23 2.14 -13.12 7.53
C GLN A 23 1.19 -13.39 6.37
N SER A 24 0.03 -13.95 6.67
CA SER A 24 -1.03 -14.06 5.69
C SER A 24 -1.47 -12.64 5.40
N VAL A 25 -1.10 -12.15 4.22
CA VAL A 25 -1.67 -10.94 3.68
C VAL A 25 -3.17 -11.15 3.66
N THR A 26 -3.92 -10.30 4.36
CA THR A 26 -5.37 -10.42 4.44
C THR A 26 -6.00 -10.32 3.05
N GLU A 27 -7.16 -10.91 2.85
CA GLU A 27 -7.90 -10.78 1.59
C GLU A 27 -8.23 -9.32 1.28
N GLU A 28 -8.51 -8.53 2.31
CA GLU A 28 -8.72 -7.09 2.20
C GLU A 28 -7.50 -6.38 1.63
N ALA A 29 -6.30 -6.68 2.13
CA ALA A 29 -5.05 -6.09 1.65
C ALA A 29 -4.77 -6.48 0.19
N LYS A 30 -5.03 -7.73 -0.18
CA LYS A 30 -4.92 -8.19 -1.59
C LYS A 30 -5.89 -7.43 -2.49
N SER A 31 -7.11 -7.20 -2.03
CA SER A 31 -8.13 -6.45 -2.78
C SER A 31 -7.71 -4.99 -2.97
N VAL A 32 -7.17 -4.36 -1.94
CA VAL A 32 -6.65 -2.98 -2.03
C VAL A 32 -5.51 -2.91 -3.04
N ARG A 33 -4.55 -3.82 -2.97
CA ARG A 33 -3.45 -3.90 -3.94
C ARG A 33 -3.96 -4.07 -5.37
N ALA A 34 -4.93 -4.95 -5.59
CA ALA A 34 -5.51 -5.18 -6.90
C ALA A 34 -6.24 -3.94 -7.43
N MET A 35 -7.00 -3.26 -6.58
CA MET A 35 -7.71 -2.03 -6.97
C MET A 35 -6.74 -0.91 -7.32
N VAL A 36 -5.74 -0.66 -6.49
CA VAL A 36 -4.73 0.39 -6.75
C VAL A 36 -3.95 0.08 -8.02
N SER A 37 -3.52 -1.15 -8.19
CA SER A 37 -2.83 -1.59 -9.42
C SER A 37 -3.71 -1.40 -10.65
N GLY A 38 -4.99 -1.71 -10.56
CA GLY A 38 -5.96 -1.51 -11.62
C GLY A 38 -6.12 -0.02 -11.97
N ILE A 39 -6.32 0.83 -10.98
CA ILE A 39 -6.45 2.29 -11.18
C ILE A 39 -5.22 2.84 -11.90
N VAL A 40 -4.03 2.50 -11.42
CA VAL A 40 -2.76 2.96 -12.04
C VAL A 40 -2.64 2.44 -13.46
N SER A 41 -2.95 1.17 -13.71
CA SER A 41 -2.85 0.54 -15.04
C SER A 41 -3.82 1.14 -16.06
N TYR A 42 -5.01 1.54 -15.64
CA TYR A 42 -6.01 2.15 -16.50
C TYR A 42 -5.81 3.67 -16.68
N THR A 43 -4.99 4.29 -15.85
CA THR A 43 -4.65 5.70 -15.98
C THR A 43 -3.64 5.90 -17.11
N ARG A 44 -3.83 6.92 -17.90
CA ARG A 44 -2.89 7.28 -18.98
C ARG A 44 -1.85 8.25 -18.47
N TRP A 45 -0.60 7.97 -18.81
CA TRP A 45 0.57 8.73 -18.37
C TRP A 45 1.37 9.24 -19.58
N PRO A 46 0.82 10.18 -20.37
CA PRO A 46 1.43 10.55 -21.67
C PRO A 46 2.80 11.20 -21.55
N ALA A 47 3.10 11.83 -20.42
CA ALA A 47 4.39 12.48 -20.20
C ALA A 47 5.48 11.53 -19.68
N LEU A 48 5.14 10.28 -19.38
CA LEU A 48 6.07 9.32 -18.77
C LEU A 48 6.52 8.28 -19.80
N SER A 49 7.81 7.96 -19.77
CA SER A 49 8.40 6.89 -20.57
C SER A 49 8.47 5.55 -19.83
N GLY A 50 8.12 5.53 -18.55
CA GLY A 50 8.16 4.37 -17.69
C GLY A 50 7.00 4.37 -16.69
N PRO A 51 7.00 3.44 -15.71
CA PRO A 51 5.95 3.38 -14.72
C PRO A 51 5.90 4.65 -13.85
N PRO A 52 4.69 5.11 -13.47
CA PRO A 52 4.54 6.27 -12.61
C PRO A 52 5.05 5.99 -11.19
N LYS A 53 5.48 7.03 -10.50
CA LYS A 53 5.81 6.97 -9.08
C LYS A 53 4.56 7.19 -8.26
N LEU A 54 4.17 6.18 -7.51
CA LEU A 54 3.07 6.29 -6.55
C LEU A 54 3.67 6.50 -5.15
N CYS A 55 3.45 7.71 -4.62
CA CYS A 55 3.87 8.05 -3.28
C CYS A 55 2.80 7.65 -2.27
N ILE A 56 3.17 6.76 -1.38
CA ILE A 56 2.27 6.14 -0.42
C ILE A 56 2.59 6.70 0.97
N PHE A 57 1.63 7.36 1.59
CA PHE A 57 1.82 7.89 2.93
C PHE A 57 1.95 6.74 3.93
N SER A 58 2.95 6.84 4.80
CA SER A 58 3.23 5.81 5.82
C SER A 58 2.11 5.65 6.84
N SER A 59 1.22 6.65 6.95
CA SER A 59 0.01 6.58 7.77
C SER A 59 -1.03 5.61 7.24
N SER A 60 -0.88 5.15 6.00
CA SER A 60 -1.85 4.25 5.39
C SER A 60 -1.79 2.85 6.00
N ARG A 61 -2.95 2.24 6.16
CA ARG A 61 -3.10 0.89 6.68
C ARG A 61 -2.49 -0.17 5.76
N PHE A 62 -2.52 0.09 4.45
CA PHE A 62 -2.10 -0.87 3.43
C PHE A 62 -0.76 -0.55 2.77
N SER A 63 0.05 0.33 3.37
CA SER A 63 1.33 0.73 2.81
C SER A 63 2.24 -0.46 2.50
N SER A 64 2.32 -1.45 3.38
CA SER A 64 3.20 -2.60 3.20
C SER A 64 2.82 -3.46 2.00
N VAL A 65 1.53 -3.71 1.77
CA VAL A 65 1.08 -4.50 0.62
C VAL A 65 1.23 -3.73 -0.69
N LEU A 66 1.11 -2.41 -0.64
CA LEU A 66 1.24 -1.55 -1.82
C LEU A 66 2.69 -1.37 -2.29
N GLU A 67 3.67 -1.51 -1.41
CA GLU A 67 5.08 -1.44 -1.77
C GLU A 67 5.72 -2.81 -2.06
N ASP A 68 5.05 -3.89 -1.73
CA ASP A 68 5.60 -5.24 -1.81
C ASP A 68 5.76 -5.71 -3.26
N THR A 69 7.00 -5.96 -3.67
CA THR A 69 7.33 -6.50 -4.99
C THR A 69 7.66 -7.99 -4.98
N SER A 70 7.61 -8.64 -3.81
CA SER A 70 7.97 -10.05 -3.67
C SER A 70 6.99 -11.00 -4.36
N THR A 71 5.73 -10.61 -4.51
CA THR A 71 4.67 -11.42 -5.14
C THR A 71 4.47 -11.13 -6.63
N GLY A 72 5.23 -10.21 -7.18
CA GLY A 72 5.15 -9.85 -8.60
C GLY A 72 5.44 -8.38 -8.85
N ALA A 73 5.57 -8.03 -10.12
CA ALA A 73 5.80 -6.66 -10.55
C ALA A 73 4.58 -5.79 -10.29
N LEU A 74 4.84 -4.54 -9.89
CA LEU A 74 3.80 -3.51 -9.73
C LEU A 74 3.74 -2.62 -10.99
N PRO A 75 2.56 -2.09 -11.36
CA PRO A 75 2.46 -1.14 -12.48
C PRO A 75 2.94 0.27 -12.13
N TYR A 76 3.52 0.46 -10.96
CA TYR A 76 4.04 1.73 -10.47
C TYR A 76 5.32 1.50 -9.65
N LEU A 77 6.08 2.57 -9.47
CA LEU A 77 7.23 2.59 -8.55
C LEU A 77 6.73 3.09 -7.19
N PRO A 78 6.71 2.24 -6.16
CA PRO A 78 6.23 2.66 -4.83
C PRO A 78 7.30 3.47 -4.09
N VAL A 79 6.88 4.58 -3.51
CA VAL A 79 7.71 5.43 -2.66
C VAL A 79 6.95 5.69 -1.37
N ILE A 80 7.50 5.27 -0.24
CA ILE A 80 6.88 5.53 1.07
C ILE A 80 7.24 6.93 1.54
N ILE A 81 6.21 7.72 1.86
CA ILE A 81 6.36 9.09 2.34
C ILE A 81 6.12 9.14 3.84
N ARG A 82 7.15 9.57 4.56
CA ARG A 82 7.09 9.77 6.01
C ARG A 82 7.12 11.24 6.40
N THR A 83 7.70 12.08 5.54
CA THR A 83 7.85 13.52 5.76
C THR A 83 7.50 14.30 4.51
N GLU A 84 7.13 15.57 4.68
CA GLU A 84 6.85 16.46 3.53
C GLU A 84 8.08 16.69 2.64
N GLN A 85 9.29 16.64 3.21
CA GLN A 85 10.51 16.79 2.44
C GLN A 85 10.70 15.64 1.44
N GLU A 86 10.29 14.43 1.79
CA GLU A 86 10.34 13.29 0.88
C GLU A 86 9.44 13.49 -0.34
N ILE A 87 8.30 14.18 -0.18
CA ILE A 87 7.41 14.52 -1.29
C ILE A 87 8.13 15.41 -2.31
N LEU A 88 8.86 16.43 -1.82
CA LEU A 88 9.55 17.38 -2.68
C LEU A 88 10.64 16.73 -3.54
N VAL A 89 11.37 15.77 -2.97
CA VAL A 89 12.50 15.11 -3.67
C VAL A 89 12.06 13.91 -4.50
N SER A 90 10.88 13.34 -4.25
CA SER A 90 10.43 12.09 -4.89
C SER A 90 9.85 12.28 -6.28
N GLN A 91 9.37 13.46 -6.62
CA GLN A 91 8.70 13.74 -7.91
C GLN A 91 7.53 12.77 -8.17
N CYS A 92 6.56 12.78 -7.25
CA CYS A 92 5.43 11.87 -7.30
C CYS A 92 4.52 12.12 -8.51
N ASP A 93 4.04 11.07 -9.13
CA ASP A 93 3.03 11.12 -10.19
C ASP A 93 1.63 10.83 -9.66
N GLY A 94 1.56 10.19 -8.50
CA GLY A 94 0.34 9.94 -7.78
C GLY A 94 0.58 9.83 -6.28
N PHE A 95 -0.49 9.95 -5.53
CA PHE A 95 -0.46 9.85 -4.06
C PHE A 95 -1.51 8.86 -3.58
N TYR A 96 -1.10 8.02 -2.64
CA TYR A 96 -2.01 7.19 -1.87
C TYR A 96 -2.03 7.69 -0.43
N PHE A 97 -3.16 8.25 -0.03
CA PHE A 97 -3.34 8.87 1.30
C PHE A 97 -3.86 7.85 2.31
N GLY A 98 -3.30 7.89 3.52
CA GLY A 98 -3.79 7.16 4.67
C GLY A 98 -4.71 8.02 5.53
N LYS A 99 -4.15 8.59 6.59
CA LYS A 99 -4.90 9.40 7.57
C LYS A 99 -4.99 10.89 7.23
N GLU A 100 -4.34 11.32 6.16
CA GLU A 100 -4.34 12.72 5.73
C GLU A 100 -5.77 13.18 5.42
N SER A 101 -6.11 14.38 5.91
CA SER A 101 -7.46 14.94 5.72
C SER A 101 -7.74 15.24 4.24
N PRO A 102 -9.01 15.24 3.81
CA PRO A 102 -9.36 15.67 2.45
C PRO A 102 -8.89 17.09 2.13
N THR A 103 -8.90 18.00 3.10
CA THR A 103 -8.38 19.36 2.92
C THR A 103 -6.89 19.34 2.60
N TYR A 104 -6.09 18.54 3.31
CA TYR A 104 -4.68 18.38 3.02
C TYR A 104 -4.44 17.81 1.61
N GLN A 105 -5.26 16.86 1.18
CA GLN A 105 -5.18 16.28 -0.17
C GLN A 105 -5.38 17.36 -1.23
N VAL A 106 -6.34 18.26 -1.04
CA VAL A 106 -6.58 19.40 -1.94
C VAL A 106 -5.38 20.36 -1.93
N GLU A 107 -4.86 20.68 -0.76
CA GLU A 107 -3.69 21.56 -0.61
C GLU A 107 -2.48 20.99 -1.33
N LEU A 108 -2.23 19.69 -1.19
CA LEU A 108 -1.12 19.03 -1.86
C LEU A 108 -1.27 19.07 -3.38
N LYS A 109 -2.47 18.81 -3.90
CA LYS A 109 -2.76 18.93 -5.33
C LYS A 109 -2.50 20.35 -5.84
N ASN A 110 -2.89 21.35 -5.08
CA ASN A 110 -2.76 22.76 -5.46
C ASN A 110 -1.29 23.24 -5.48
N LYS A 111 -0.39 22.56 -4.78
CA LYS A 111 1.05 22.84 -4.86
C LYS A 111 1.66 22.50 -6.23
N TYR A 112 1.00 21.66 -7.00
CA TYR A 112 1.48 21.21 -8.30
C TYR A 112 0.43 21.43 -9.40
N PRO A 113 0.04 22.69 -9.65
CA PRO A 113 -1.12 22.99 -10.51
C PRO A 113 -0.94 22.61 -11.97
N THR A 114 0.32 22.49 -12.43
CA THR A 114 0.63 22.12 -13.83
C THR A 114 0.84 20.62 -14.04
N LYS A 115 0.86 19.85 -12.96
CA LYS A 115 1.07 18.41 -13.02
C LYS A 115 -0.26 17.67 -12.83
N ALA A 116 -0.54 16.74 -13.74
CA ALA A 116 -1.65 15.81 -13.54
C ALA A 116 -1.26 14.79 -12.49
N LEU A 117 -1.94 14.80 -11.35
CA LEU A 117 -1.68 13.90 -10.24
C LEU A 117 -2.85 12.93 -10.07
N LEU A 118 -2.53 11.65 -9.93
CA LEU A 118 -3.48 10.65 -9.50
C LEU A 118 -3.58 10.67 -7.97
N LEU A 119 -4.78 10.86 -7.43
CA LEU A 119 -5.01 10.92 -6.00
C LEU A 119 -5.96 9.79 -5.59
N ILE A 120 -5.49 8.94 -4.68
CA ILE A 120 -6.24 7.81 -4.12
C ILE A 120 -6.24 7.96 -2.61
N ALA A 121 -7.39 7.85 -1.96
CA ALA A 121 -7.50 7.93 -0.51
C ALA A 121 -8.08 6.67 0.09
N GLU A 122 -7.51 6.26 1.20
CA GLU A 122 -7.94 5.11 2.02
C GLU A 122 -9.03 5.52 3.01
N GLN A 123 -8.98 6.76 3.52
CA GLN A 123 -9.87 7.29 4.54
C GLN A 123 -10.46 8.63 4.10
N ASN A 124 -11.35 8.59 3.14
CA ASN A 124 -12.12 9.76 2.70
C ASN A 124 -13.55 9.29 2.41
N PRO A 125 -14.35 9.02 3.46
CA PRO A 125 -15.62 8.30 3.32
C PRO A 125 -16.67 9.02 2.48
N GLU A 126 -16.67 10.35 2.46
CA GLU A 126 -17.61 11.14 1.66
C GLU A 126 -17.15 11.32 0.22
N CYS A 127 -15.85 11.31 -0.02
CA CYS A 127 -15.22 11.44 -1.33
C CYS A 127 -15.71 12.65 -2.16
N VAL A 128 -16.03 13.74 -1.49
CA VAL A 128 -16.55 14.95 -2.13
C VAL A 128 -15.41 15.85 -2.60
N ILE A 129 -14.38 15.95 -1.77
CA ILE A 129 -13.15 16.71 -2.07
C ILE A 129 -11.93 15.84 -1.81
N GLY A 130 -10.78 16.24 -2.29
CA GLY A 130 -9.50 15.61 -2.03
C GLY A 130 -9.08 14.69 -3.15
N SER A 131 -9.43 13.42 -3.08
CA SER A 131 -8.97 12.41 -4.02
C SER A 131 -10.01 12.06 -5.08
N ALA A 132 -9.54 11.71 -6.27
CA ALA A 132 -10.40 11.24 -7.36
C ALA A 132 -10.96 9.83 -7.07
N PHE A 133 -10.21 9.02 -6.36
CA PHE A 133 -10.61 7.67 -5.98
C PHE A 133 -10.55 7.54 -4.46
N CYS A 134 -11.63 7.08 -3.87
CA CYS A 134 -11.71 6.85 -2.44
C CYS A 134 -12.11 5.41 -2.19
N LEU A 135 -11.26 4.68 -1.45
CA LEU A 135 -11.55 3.29 -1.13
C LEU A 135 -12.63 3.22 -0.06
N ILE A 136 -13.57 2.32 -0.25
CA ILE A 136 -14.57 1.98 0.76
C ILE A 136 -14.14 0.68 1.41
N ILE A 137 -13.66 0.80 2.65
CA ILE A 137 -13.20 -0.34 3.42
C ILE A 137 -14.29 -0.63 4.44
N LYS A 138 -14.92 -1.79 4.29
CA LYS A 138 -15.94 -2.23 5.23
C LYS A 138 -15.28 -2.96 6.38
N ASP A 139 -15.45 -2.44 7.59
CA ASP A 139 -15.12 -3.16 8.81
C ASP A 139 -16.25 -4.17 9.08
N GLU A 140 -15.88 -5.42 9.02
CA GLU A 140 -16.78 -6.49 9.46
C GLU A 140 -16.78 -6.63 10.99
#